data_c3aece42dde67c3774a0f57e17a04a01
#
_entry.id   c3aece42dde67c3774a0f57e17a04a01
#
_cell.length_a   1.000
_cell.length_b   1.000
_cell.length_c   1.000
_cell.angle_alpha   90.00
_cell.angle_beta   90.00
_cell.angle_gamma   90.00
#
_symmetry.space_group_name_H-M   'P 1'
#
loop_
_entity.id
_entity.type
_entity.pdbx_description
1 polymer ?
#
loop_
_entity_poly.entity_id
_entity_poly.type
_entity_poly.pdbx_seq_one_letter_code
_entity_poly.pdbx_strand_id
1 'polypeptide(L)'
;MVDSFLGQAEEGNKTALLKLQLIGHYIMGGDFSITDLSHEMNLSVPTVTKLVSELIEEGFVHDFGKQGTAGGRRPNIYGLNPYAGYFVGVDIKKDIITLAIINFKGQLVDMRDCV
;
A
#
# COMPACT_ATOMS: atom_id res chain seq x y z
N MET A 1 11.38 -9.68 3.89
CA MET A 1 10.18 -9.37 3.12
C MET A 1 9.89 -7.87 3.10
N VAL A 2 9.48 -7.27 4.21
CA VAL A 2 9.21 -5.83 4.26
C VAL A 2 10.46 -5.01 3.97
N ASP A 3 11.61 -5.49 4.36
CA ASP A 3 12.90 -4.83 4.16
C ASP A 3 13.51 -5.04 2.78
N SER A 4 12.87 -5.81 1.90
CA SER A 4 13.41 -6.06 0.58
C SER A 4 13.63 -4.77 -0.23
N PHE A 5 12.61 -3.92 -0.31
CA PHE A 5 12.74 -2.64 -1.00
C PHE A 5 12.88 -1.45 -0.04
N LEU A 6 12.46 -1.58 1.21
CA LEU A 6 12.67 -0.53 2.22
C LEU A 6 14.16 -0.35 2.49
N GLY A 7 14.89 -1.44 2.67
CA GLY A 7 16.34 -1.38 2.81
C GLY A 7 17.02 -0.80 1.58
N GLN A 8 16.56 -1.17 0.40
CA GLN A 8 17.09 -0.62 -0.85
C GLN A 8 16.80 0.88 -0.99
N ALA A 9 15.63 1.33 -0.51
CA ALA A 9 15.29 2.75 -0.53
C ALA A 9 16.23 3.56 0.38
N GLU A 10 16.57 3.01 1.53
CA GLU A 10 17.54 3.63 2.43
C GLU A 10 18.93 3.74 1.79
N GLU A 11 19.26 2.80 0.94
CA GLU A 11 20.52 2.81 0.18
C GLU A 11 20.47 3.74 -1.05
N GLY A 12 19.35 4.41 -1.29
CA GLY A 12 19.19 5.34 -2.40
C GLY A 12 18.79 4.69 -3.73
N ASN A 13 18.26 3.49 -3.72
CA ASN A 13 17.77 2.82 -4.93
C ASN A 13 16.52 3.54 -5.46
N LYS A 14 16.61 4.05 -6.70
CA LYS A 14 15.52 4.82 -7.30
C LYS A 14 14.24 4.01 -7.47
N THR A 15 14.34 2.75 -7.87
CA THR A 15 13.17 1.88 -8.04
C THR A 15 12.47 1.65 -6.71
N ALA A 16 13.23 1.42 -5.64
CA ALA A 16 12.67 1.24 -4.31
C ALA A 16 11.97 2.49 -3.82
N LEU A 17 12.54 3.67 -4.08
CA LEU A 17 11.91 4.95 -3.73
C LEU A 17 10.59 5.14 -4.48
N LEU A 18 10.54 4.79 -5.76
CA LEU A 18 9.30 4.86 -6.54
C LEU A 18 8.24 3.91 -6.01
N LYS A 19 8.63 2.70 -5.60
CA LYS A 19 7.72 1.74 -4.97
C LYS A 19 7.15 2.29 -3.66
N LEU A 20 7.97 2.93 -2.84
CA LEU A 20 7.51 3.57 -1.60
C LEU A 20 6.52 4.69 -1.88
N GLN A 21 6.80 5.53 -2.87
CA GLN A 21 5.88 6.58 -3.28
C GLN A 21 4.55 6.01 -3.76
N LEU A 22 4.59 4.94 -4.53
CA LEU A 22 3.40 4.29 -5.04
C LEU A 22 2.56 3.72 -3.89
N ILE A 23 3.19 3.07 -2.91
CA ILE A 23 2.51 2.60 -1.70
C ILE A 23 1.87 3.77 -0.95
N GLY A 24 2.58 4.90 -0.86
CA GLY A 24 2.05 6.11 -0.24
C GLY A 24 0.76 6.60 -0.90
N HIS A 25 0.69 6.57 -2.23
CA HIS A 25 -0.53 6.94 -2.95
C HIS A 25 -1.69 5.99 -2.62
N TYR A 26 -1.43 4.69 -2.54
CA TYR A 26 -2.45 3.73 -2.14
C TYR A 26 -2.95 3.97 -0.72
N ILE A 27 -2.06 4.31 0.21
CA ILE A 27 -2.44 4.59 1.60
C ILE A 27 -3.37 5.80 1.67
N MET A 28 -3.03 6.86 0.94
CA MET A 28 -3.76 8.13 1.01
C MET A 28 -5.02 8.14 0.16
N GLY A 29 -5.00 7.48 -0.98
CA GLY A 29 -6.07 7.58 -1.97
C GLY A 29 -6.92 6.32 -2.13
N GLY A 30 -6.53 5.20 -1.55
CA GLY A 30 -7.23 3.93 -1.71
C GLY A 30 -6.75 3.15 -2.92
N ASP A 31 -7.67 2.51 -3.60
CA ASP A 31 -7.34 1.65 -4.74
C ASP A 31 -7.33 2.45 -6.04
N PHE A 32 -6.41 2.11 -6.94
CA PHE A 32 -6.23 2.83 -8.20
C PHE A 32 -6.06 1.86 -9.37
N SER A 33 -6.46 2.31 -10.56
CA SER A 33 -6.04 1.69 -11.81
C SER A 33 -4.60 2.12 -12.14
N ILE A 34 -3.97 1.40 -13.06
CA ILE A 34 -2.63 1.79 -13.56
C ILE A 34 -2.66 3.20 -14.16
N THR A 35 -3.69 3.51 -14.92
CA THR A 35 -3.82 4.82 -15.57
C THR A 35 -3.91 5.94 -14.53
N ASP A 36 -4.72 5.72 -13.49
CA ASP A 36 -4.86 6.72 -12.41
C ASP A 36 -3.53 6.95 -11.70
N LEU A 37 -2.81 5.88 -11.36
CA LEU A 37 -1.49 5.99 -10.74
C LEU A 37 -0.49 6.69 -11.65
N SER A 38 -0.54 6.41 -12.95
CA SER A 38 0.32 7.06 -13.93
C SER A 38 0.14 8.58 -13.88
N HIS A 39 -1.10 9.04 -13.80
CA HIS A 39 -1.41 10.47 -13.67
C HIS A 39 -0.95 11.02 -12.32
N GLU A 40 -1.27 10.33 -11.24
CA GLU A 40 -0.92 10.79 -9.88
C GLU A 40 0.59 10.91 -9.69
N MET A 41 1.35 9.97 -10.21
CA MET A 41 2.79 9.91 -10.03
C MET A 41 3.56 10.62 -11.14
N ASN A 42 2.88 11.07 -12.18
CA ASN A 42 3.49 11.67 -13.36
C ASN A 42 4.56 10.74 -13.97
N LEU A 43 4.21 9.48 -14.10
CA LEU A 43 5.04 8.44 -14.71
C LEU A 43 4.31 7.81 -15.89
N SER A 44 5.06 7.17 -16.78
CA SER A 44 4.46 6.47 -17.91
C SER A 44 3.71 5.22 -17.44
N VAL A 45 2.70 4.82 -18.21
CA VAL A 45 1.94 3.60 -17.95
C VAL A 45 2.86 2.36 -17.89
N PRO A 46 3.81 2.14 -18.82
CA PRO A 46 4.72 1.00 -18.71
C PRO A 46 5.53 0.99 -17.43
N THR A 47 6.00 2.15 -16.97
CA THR A 47 6.77 2.25 -15.73
C THR A 47 5.92 1.87 -14.52
N VAL A 48 4.70 2.40 -14.42
CA VAL A 48 3.79 2.07 -13.33
C VAL A 48 3.39 0.61 -13.38
N THR A 49 3.13 0.06 -14.57
CA THR A 49 2.80 -1.35 -14.73
C THR A 49 3.91 -2.25 -14.18
N LYS A 50 5.16 -1.91 -14.48
CA LYS A 50 6.30 -2.66 -13.97
C LYS A 50 6.38 -2.61 -12.45
N LEU A 51 6.24 -1.41 -11.87
CA LEU A 51 6.29 -1.23 -10.42
C LEU A 51 5.16 -2.00 -9.71
N VAL A 52 3.94 -1.91 -10.23
CA VAL A 52 2.80 -2.62 -9.65
C VAL A 52 2.99 -4.12 -9.76
N SER A 53 3.45 -4.62 -10.91
CA SER A 53 3.71 -6.06 -11.11
C SER A 53 4.73 -6.58 -10.10
N GLU A 54 5.81 -5.84 -9.88
CA GLU A 54 6.82 -6.21 -8.89
C GLU A 54 6.25 -6.22 -7.47
N LEU A 55 5.43 -5.24 -7.12
CA LEU A 55 4.79 -5.19 -5.80
C LEU A 55 3.78 -6.32 -5.60
N ILE A 56 3.11 -6.75 -6.66
CA ILE A 56 2.23 -7.93 -6.61
C ILE A 56 3.06 -9.19 -6.32
N GLU A 57 4.17 -9.37 -7.02
CA GLU A 57 5.06 -10.51 -6.78
C GLU A 57 5.63 -10.51 -5.36
N GLU A 58 5.94 -9.33 -4.84
CA GLU A 58 6.46 -9.17 -3.48
C GLU A 58 5.37 -9.29 -2.40
N GLY A 59 4.10 -9.35 -2.79
CA GLY A 59 2.99 -9.56 -1.87
C GLY A 59 2.41 -8.31 -1.24
N PHE A 60 2.84 -7.11 -1.66
CA PHE A 60 2.36 -5.85 -1.08
C PHE A 60 1.09 -5.32 -1.74
N VAL A 61 0.84 -5.68 -2.98
CA VAL A 61 -0.29 -5.19 -3.77
C VAL A 61 -1.11 -6.36 -4.28
N HIS A 62 -2.43 -6.19 -4.31
CA HIS A 62 -3.37 -7.13 -4.88
C HIS A 62 -4.04 -6.55 -6.12
N ASP A 63 -4.32 -7.41 -7.09
CA ASP A 63 -5.20 -7.11 -8.21
C ASP A 63 -6.62 -7.44 -7.78
N PHE A 64 -7.46 -6.42 -7.62
CA PHE A 64 -8.84 -6.59 -7.22
C PHE A 64 -9.77 -6.78 -8.42
N GLY A 65 -9.21 -6.93 -9.61
CA GLY A 65 -9.98 -7.19 -10.81
C GLY A 65 -10.62 -5.95 -11.41
N LYS A 66 -11.54 -6.18 -12.32
CA LYS A 66 -12.19 -5.11 -13.05
C LYS A 66 -13.27 -4.46 -12.21
N GLN A 67 -13.26 -3.14 -12.19
CA GLN A 67 -14.26 -2.34 -11.51
C GLN A 67 -15.08 -1.57 -12.54
N GLY A 68 -16.30 -1.27 -12.16
CA GLY A 68 -17.16 -0.45 -12.96
C GLY A 68 -18.47 -1.12 -13.30
N THR A 69 -19.40 -0.30 -13.80
CA THR A 69 -20.72 -0.73 -14.23
C THR A 69 -20.70 -1.15 -15.69
N ALA A 70 -21.80 -1.71 -16.16
CA ALA A 70 -21.95 -2.16 -17.52
C ALA A 70 -21.67 -1.04 -18.53
N GLY A 71 -21.01 -1.39 -19.60
CA GLY A 71 -20.70 -0.48 -20.71
C GLY A 71 -19.26 -0.01 -20.69
N GLY A 72 -18.57 -0.18 -21.81
CA GLY A 72 -17.23 0.27 -22.00
C GLY A 72 -16.17 -0.62 -21.37
N ARG A 73 -14.94 -0.20 -21.54
CA ARG A 73 -13.76 -0.91 -21.06
C ARG A 73 -13.58 -0.68 -19.56
N ARG A 74 -13.45 -1.77 -18.83
CA ARG A 74 -13.25 -1.70 -17.38
C ARG A 74 -11.79 -1.88 -17.04
N PRO A 75 -11.15 -0.92 -16.36
CA PRO A 75 -9.77 -1.11 -15.91
C PRO A 75 -9.72 -2.02 -14.71
N ASN A 76 -8.60 -2.73 -14.57
CA ASN A 76 -8.29 -3.41 -13.33
C ASN A 76 -7.93 -2.41 -12.25
N ILE A 77 -8.36 -2.68 -11.04
CA ILE A 77 -8.06 -1.85 -9.87
C ILE A 77 -7.10 -2.62 -8.99
N TYR A 78 -6.10 -1.93 -8.51
CA TYR A 78 -5.06 -2.48 -7.64
C TYR A 78 -5.06 -1.73 -6.32
N GLY A 79 -4.67 -2.40 -5.26
CA GLY A 79 -4.57 -1.79 -3.95
C GLY A 79 -3.68 -2.59 -3.03
N LEU A 80 -3.46 -2.09 -1.82
CA LEU A 80 -2.59 -2.75 -0.86
C LEU A 80 -3.21 -4.06 -0.37
N ASN A 81 -2.35 -5.05 -0.21
CA ASN A 81 -2.71 -6.31 0.42
C ASN A 81 -2.79 -6.07 1.94
N PRO A 82 -3.97 -6.19 2.56
CA PRO A 82 -4.09 -5.92 3.99
C PRO A 82 -3.28 -6.88 4.86
N TYR A 83 -2.94 -8.05 4.33
CA TYR A 83 -2.19 -9.07 5.06
C TYR A 83 -0.68 -9.00 4.84
N ALA A 84 -0.20 -7.99 4.11
CA ALA A 84 1.24 -7.85 3.84
C ALA A 84 2.05 -7.51 5.09
N GLY A 85 1.41 -6.92 6.09
CA GLY A 85 2.07 -6.57 7.34
C GLY A 85 1.13 -5.87 8.29
N TYR A 86 1.64 -5.61 9.49
CA TYR A 86 0.87 -4.97 10.55
C TYR A 86 1.72 -3.90 11.22
N PHE A 87 1.06 -2.89 11.75
CA PHE A 87 1.68 -1.85 12.54
C PHE A 87 1.05 -1.85 13.92
N VAL A 88 1.87 -1.66 14.94
CA VAL A 88 1.41 -1.56 16.32
C VAL A 88 1.63 -0.14 16.79
N GLY A 89 0.55 0.51 17.21
CA GLY A 89 0.59 1.81 17.83
C GLY A 89 0.44 1.69 19.33
N VAL A 90 1.18 2.49 20.08
CA VAL A 90 1.14 2.49 21.54
C VAL A 90 0.87 3.92 22.00
N ASP A 91 -0.18 4.09 22.79
CA ASP A 91 -0.49 5.36 23.43
C ASP A 91 -0.35 5.17 24.95
N ILE A 92 0.60 5.88 25.54
CA ILE A 92 0.90 5.77 26.96
C ILE A 92 0.40 7.00 27.69
N LYS A 93 -0.57 6.80 28.57
CA LYS A 93 -1.07 7.82 29.47
C LYS A 93 -0.75 7.45 30.91
N LYS A 94 -1.02 8.36 31.83
CA LYS A 94 -0.65 8.17 33.23
C LYS A 94 -1.16 6.85 33.82
N ASP A 95 -2.41 6.51 33.55
CA ASP A 95 -3.05 5.38 34.21
C ASP A 95 -3.45 4.26 33.23
N ILE A 96 -3.15 4.44 31.94
CA ILE A 96 -3.59 3.47 30.92
C ILE A 96 -2.63 3.46 29.74
N ILE A 97 -2.41 2.27 29.18
CA ILE A 97 -1.68 2.08 27.94
C ILE A 97 -2.66 1.48 26.94
N THR A 98 -2.80 2.14 25.80
CA THR A 98 -3.64 1.65 24.71
C THR A 98 -2.75 1.10 23.60
N LEU A 99 -3.05 -0.13 23.16
CA LEU A 99 -2.37 -0.78 22.04
C LEU A 99 -3.36 -0.89 20.88
N ALA A 100 -2.93 -0.51 19.70
CA ALA A 100 -3.72 -0.67 18.48
C ALA A 100 -2.91 -1.40 17.43
N ILE A 101 -3.54 -2.34 16.75
CA ILE A 101 -2.95 -3.05 15.63
C ILE A 101 -3.72 -2.67 14.36
N ILE A 102 -3.00 -2.18 13.36
CA ILE A 102 -3.57 -1.90 12.05
C ILE A 102 -2.90 -2.77 11.01
N ASN A 103 -3.64 -3.14 9.97
CA ASN A 103 -3.10 -3.91 8.87
C ASN A 103 -2.36 -3.01 7.87
N PHE A 104 -1.78 -3.62 6.82
CA PHE A 104 -1.00 -2.88 5.83
C PHE A 104 -1.84 -1.85 5.06
N LYS A 105 -3.14 -2.04 5.00
CA LYS A 105 -4.08 -1.11 4.35
C LYS A 105 -4.52 0.04 5.27
N GLY A 106 -4.07 0.04 6.52
CA GLY A 106 -4.41 1.07 7.50
C GLY A 106 -5.70 0.83 8.26
N GLN A 107 -6.28 -0.37 8.14
CA GLN A 107 -7.52 -0.71 8.82
C GLN A 107 -7.24 -1.23 10.23
N LEU A 108 -8.06 -0.81 11.20
CA LEU A 108 -7.92 -1.27 12.58
C LEU A 108 -8.28 -2.75 12.68
N VAL A 109 -7.34 -3.55 13.19
CA VAL A 109 -7.52 -4.98 13.38
C VAL A 109 -7.97 -5.27 14.83
N ASP A 110 -7.29 -4.65 15.80
CA ASP A 110 -7.61 -4.84 17.20
C ASP A 110 -7.11 -3.65 18.00
N MET A 111 -7.76 -3.40 19.11
CA MET A 111 -7.35 -2.34 20.03
C MET A 111 -7.63 -2.79 21.46
N ARG A 112 -6.67 -2.57 22.34
CA ARG A 112 -6.78 -2.98 23.73
C ARG A 112 -6.22 -1.93 24.66
N ASP A 113 -6.89 -1.80 25.79
CA ASP A 113 -6.44 -0.96 26.89
C ASP A 113 -5.87 -1.86 27.99
N CYS A 114 -4.70 -1.47 28.47
CA CYS A 114 -4.02 -2.15 29.57
C CYS A 114 -3.90 -1.16 30.73
N VAL A 115 -4.34 -1.58 31.87
CA VAL A 115 -4.32 -0.74 33.10
C VAL A 115 -3.18 -1.17 34.02
#